data_3aba7873869b9f3b7b522182b877fc0b
#
_entry.id   3aba7873869b9f3b7b522182b877fc0b
#
_cell.length_a   1.000
_cell.length_b   1.000
_cell.length_c   1.000
_cell.angle_alpha   90.00
_cell.angle_beta   90.00
_cell.angle_gamma   90.00
#
_symmetry.space_group_name_H-M   'P 1'
#
loop_
_entity.id
_entity.type
_entity.pdbx_description
1 polymer ?
#
loop_
_entity_poly.entity_id
_entity_poly.type
_entity_poly.pdbx_seq_one_letter_code
_entity_poly.pdbx_strand_id
1 'polypeptide(L)'
;SAPRSGDGVFLTIEITDTGIGIKPEDMDRLFDKFERLELKRNQNIEGSGLGLFVTKNLVELMGGTIKVNSVYGKGSTFTVMIPQKMTSFEPIGVFEPESHRNSINDQSAHAEFIAEDVKILAVDDVEMNLVVLKHLLKKYQIQLDSVMSGAACLEKIKREKYDLIFLDHMMPELDGIETFKLLQKDKQNLNYDVPVIMLTANAIVGMEKKYLEDGFSGYLSKPVLVHELEEILTTFLPKVKLKIEEKEQKDIMEQHVSDLEYLKLNIPDIDIDSAMNHCAGNEAFYIEMLNEFVENKLIDKIPELFECKNWPEYTIQVHSLKGLARMLGLTTLGELAEMQQFAAQSGQEELIVDKHDLLMKTYKQMIEVIKKAKL
;
A
#
# COMPACT_ATOMS: atom_id res chain seq x y z
N SER A 1 -12.91 -25.83 -20.69
CA SER A 1 -13.09 -27.22 -20.28
C SER A 1 -11.82 -27.75 -19.64
N ALA A 2 -11.86 -27.96 -18.34
CA ALA A 2 -10.71 -28.46 -17.59
C ALA A 2 -10.67 -30.01 -17.67
N PRO A 3 -9.51 -30.62 -17.93
CA PRO A 3 -9.34 -32.05 -17.79
C PRO A 3 -9.30 -32.41 -16.29
N ARG A 4 -10.12 -33.35 -15.87
CA ARG A 4 -10.16 -33.89 -14.51
C ARG A 4 -9.00 -34.85 -14.30
N SER A 5 -8.15 -34.56 -13.33
CA SER A 5 -7.20 -35.51 -12.76
C SER A 5 -7.08 -35.23 -11.25
N GLY A 6 -7.76 -36.04 -10.43
CA GLY A 6 -7.75 -35.91 -8.98
C GLY A 6 -8.59 -34.72 -8.46
N ASP A 7 -8.47 -34.40 -7.18
CA ASP A 7 -9.25 -33.36 -6.47
C ASP A 7 -8.89 -31.90 -6.86
N GLY A 8 -8.32 -31.65 -8.04
CA GLY A 8 -7.89 -30.33 -8.49
C GLY A 8 -8.39 -29.96 -9.88
N VAL A 9 -8.46 -28.66 -10.16
CA VAL A 9 -8.76 -28.06 -11.47
C VAL A 9 -7.63 -27.12 -11.86
N PHE A 10 -7.48 -26.86 -13.18
CA PHE A 10 -6.61 -25.80 -13.65
C PHE A 10 -7.43 -24.54 -13.93
N LEU A 11 -7.09 -23.45 -13.24
CA LEU A 11 -7.54 -22.11 -13.60
C LEU A 11 -6.73 -21.66 -14.81
N THR A 12 -7.39 -21.39 -15.93
CA THR A 12 -6.75 -20.84 -17.13
C THR A 12 -7.19 -19.42 -17.31
N ILE A 13 -6.22 -18.49 -17.36
CA ILE A 13 -6.43 -17.07 -17.57
C ILE A 13 -5.78 -16.71 -18.91
N GLU A 14 -6.56 -16.14 -19.83
CA GLU A 14 -6.08 -15.66 -21.13
C GLU A 14 -6.24 -14.15 -21.20
N ILE A 15 -5.15 -13.45 -21.53
CA ILE A 15 -5.12 -12.00 -21.72
C ILE A 15 -4.65 -11.75 -23.14
N THR A 16 -5.50 -11.14 -23.95
CA THR A 16 -5.21 -10.85 -25.35
C THR A 16 -5.21 -9.33 -25.58
N ASP A 17 -4.16 -8.83 -26.21
CA ASP A 17 -4.05 -7.46 -26.67
C ASP A 17 -4.02 -7.38 -28.22
N THR A 18 -4.36 -6.23 -28.75
CA THR A 18 -4.28 -5.89 -30.17
C THR A 18 -3.10 -4.96 -30.47
N GLY A 19 -2.06 -5.02 -29.65
CA GLY A 19 -0.86 -4.19 -29.76
C GLY A 19 0.06 -4.59 -30.91
N ILE A 20 1.30 -4.11 -30.85
CA ILE A 20 2.30 -4.37 -31.90
C ILE A 20 2.74 -5.83 -31.99
N GLY A 21 2.40 -6.66 -31.01
CA GLY A 21 2.90 -8.02 -30.93
C GLY A 21 4.40 -8.10 -30.64
N ILE A 22 4.93 -9.32 -30.58
CA ILE A 22 6.32 -9.64 -30.24
C ILE A 22 6.98 -10.31 -31.42
N LYS A 23 8.21 -9.92 -31.74
CA LYS A 23 8.98 -10.54 -32.81
C LYS A 23 9.41 -11.95 -32.43
N PRO A 24 9.46 -12.90 -33.40
CA PRO A 24 9.90 -14.27 -33.10
C PRO A 24 11.27 -14.35 -32.45
N GLU A 25 12.20 -13.46 -32.80
CA GLU A 25 13.56 -13.39 -32.24
C GLU A 25 13.61 -12.92 -30.78
N ASP A 26 12.55 -12.26 -30.29
CA ASP A 26 12.45 -11.73 -28.93
C ASP A 26 11.65 -12.66 -27.98
N MET A 27 10.97 -13.67 -28.53
CA MET A 27 10.11 -14.57 -27.76
C MET A 27 10.84 -15.33 -26.66
N ASP A 28 12.04 -15.81 -26.93
CA ASP A 28 12.83 -16.61 -25.99
C ASP A 28 13.35 -15.77 -24.81
N ARG A 29 13.52 -14.46 -25.03
CA ARG A 29 14.05 -13.50 -24.03
C ARG A 29 12.97 -12.74 -23.26
N LEU A 30 11.71 -12.93 -23.63
CA LEU A 30 10.56 -12.20 -23.07
C LEU A 30 10.47 -12.28 -21.55
N PHE A 31 10.89 -13.38 -20.97
CA PHE A 31 10.85 -13.64 -19.54
C PHE A 31 12.21 -13.49 -18.84
N ASP A 32 13.23 -12.97 -19.53
CA ASP A 32 14.53 -12.73 -18.93
C ASP A 32 14.53 -11.46 -18.08
N LYS A 33 15.39 -11.45 -17.04
CA LYS A 33 15.53 -10.31 -16.15
C LYS A 33 16.02 -9.07 -16.90
N PHE A 34 15.38 -7.94 -16.68
CA PHE A 34 15.77 -6.64 -17.24
C PHE A 34 15.70 -6.53 -18.76
N GLU A 35 15.10 -7.51 -19.44
CA GLU A 35 14.91 -7.44 -20.87
C GLU A 35 13.75 -6.48 -21.22
N ARG A 36 14.06 -5.59 -22.18
CA ARG A 36 13.09 -4.65 -22.76
C ARG A 36 13.16 -4.78 -24.28
N LEU A 37 12.05 -5.19 -24.85
CA LEU A 37 11.95 -5.40 -26.28
C LEU A 37 11.74 -4.06 -27.00
N GLU A 38 12.34 -3.89 -28.18
CA GLU A 38 12.20 -2.69 -29.05
C GLU A 38 12.56 -1.34 -28.40
N LEU A 39 13.70 -1.26 -27.69
CA LEU A 39 14.22 -0.03 -27.06
C LEU A 39 14.17 1.23 -27.93
N LYS A 40 14.33 1.11 -29.25
CA LYS A 40 14.30 2.25 -30.17
C LYS A 40 12.91 2.87 -30.38
N ARG A 41 11.84 2.11 -30.20
CA ARG A 41 10.46 2.58 -30.35
C ARG A 41 9.80 2.93 -29.01
N ASN A 42 10.25 2.28 -27.96
CA ASN A 42 9.70 2.42 -26.59
C ASN A 42 10.57 3.32 -25.70
N GLN A 43 11.32 4.26 -26.27
CA GLN A 43 12.18 5.17 -25.50
C GLN A 43 11.42 6.03 -24.48
N ASN A 44 10.11 6.21 -24.67
CA ASN A 44 9.25 7.02 -23.80
C ASN A 44 8.35 6.17 -22.87
N ILE A 45 8.43 4.83 -22.92
CA ILE A 45 7.65 3.96 -22.04
C ILE A 45 8.61 3.44 -20.97
N GLU A 46 8.49 3.94 -19.75
CA GLU A 46 9.29 3.48 -18.62
C GLU A 46 8.76 2.14 -18.12
N GLY A 47 9.68 1.20 -17.87
CA GLY A 47 9.39 -0.11 -17.30
C GLY A 47 10.68 -0.80 -16.88
N SER A 48 10.69 -1.45 -15.73
CA SER A 48 11.87 -2.11 -15.15
C SER A 48 12.35 -3.34 -15.92
N GLY A 49 11.53 -3.88 -16.84
CA GLY A 49 11.80 -5.18 -17.49
C GLY A 49 11.73 -6.37 -16.53
N LEU A 50 11.18 -6.18 -15.32
CA LEU A 50 11.06 -7.23 -14.30
C LEU A 50 9.66 -7.86 -14.24
N GLY A 51 8.62 -7.18 -14.72
CA GLY A 51 7.23 -7.61 -14.56
C GLY A 51 6.96 -9.02 -15.05
N LEU A 52 7.29 -9.32 -16.29
CA LEU A 52 7.07 -10.66 -16.87
C LEU A 52 7.96 -11.74 -16.24
N PHE A 53 9.20 -11.39 -15.86
CA PHE A 53 10.09 -12.29 -15.12
C PHE A 53 9.49 -12.64 -13.75
N VAL A 54 9.03 -11.66 -12.99
CA VAL A 54 8.39 -11.87 -11.67
C VAL A 54 7.10 -12.67 -11.84
N THR A 55 6.26 -12.33 -12.82
CA THR A 55 5.03 -13.06 -13.12
C THR A 55 5.30 -14.55 -13.40
N LYS A 56 6.29 -14.85 -14.24
CA LYS A 56 6.69 -16.24 -14.54
C LYS A 56 7.10 -16.98 -13.27
N ASN A 57 7.98 -16.39 -12.45
CA ASN A 57 8.43 -17.02 -11.20
C ASN A 57 7.26 -17.28 -10.23
N LEU A 58 6.35 -16.33 -10.09
CA LEU A 58 5.17 -16.50 -9.22
C LEU A 58 4.26 -17.63 -9.73
N VAL A 59 4.00 -17.68 -11.03
CA VAL A 59 3.21 -18.76 -11.64
C VAL A 59 3.88 -20.12 -11.43
N GLU A 60 5.18 -20.22 -11.62
CA GLU A 60 5.96 -21.45 -11.41
C GLU A 60 5.98 -21.86 -9.93
N LEU A 61 6.11 -20.92 -8.99
CA LEU A 61 6.02 -21.17 -7.54
C LEU A 61 4.64 -21.72 -7.13
N MET A 62 3.58 -21.30 -7.83
CA MET A 62 2.23 -21.85 -7.64
C MET A 62 2.02 -23.19 -8.36
N GLY A 63 3.05 -23.79 -8.96
CA GLY A 63 2.98 -25.02 -9.71
C GLY A 63 2.27 -24.87 -11.08
N GLY A 64 2.14 -23.63 -11.56
CA GLY A 64 1.50 -23.29 -12.81
C GLY A 64 2.46 -23.14 -13.98
N THR A 65 1.93 -22.71 -15.11
CA THR A 65 2.70 -22.41 -16.33
C THR A 65 2.19 -21.14 -16.99
N ILE A 66 3.09 -20.36 -17.59
CA ILE A 66 2.74 -19.22 -18.43
C ILE A 66 3.23 -19.46 -19.86
N LYS A 67 2.38 -19.14 -20.83
CA LYS A 67 2.69 -19.24 -22.27
C LYS A 67 2.32 -17.92 -22.94
N VAL A 68 3.03 -17.60 -24.02
CA VAL A 68 2.72 -16.46 -24.88
C VAL A 68 2.58 -16.93 -26.32
N ASN A 69 1.59 -16.41 -27.00
CA ASN A 69 1.40 -16.55 -28.44
C ASN A 69 1.25 -15.14 -29.03
N SER A 70 2.15 -14.75 -29.93
CA SER A 70 2.18 -13.39 -30.44
C SER A 70 2.48 -13.39 -31.93
N VAL A 71 1.86 -12.44 -32.64
CA VAL A 71 2.13 -12.17 -34.06
C VAL A 71 2.49 -10.70 -34.19
N TYR A 72 3.71 -10.42 -34.59
CA TYR A 72 4.17 -9.05 -34.79
C TYR A 72 3.25 -8.28 -35.76
N GLY A 73 2.77 -7.12 -35.32
CA GLY A 73 1.79 -6.29 -36.02
C GLY A 73 0.32 -6.65 -35.75
N LYS A 74 0.01 -7.67 -34.90
CA LYS A 74 -1.38 -8.09 -34.64
C LYS A 74 -1.75 -8.15 -33.15
N GLY A 75 -0.74 -8.23 -32.27
CA GLY A 75 -0.95 -8.35 -30.82
C GLY A 75 -0.44 -9.64 -30.21
N SER A 76 -0.68 -9.81 -28.92
CA SER A 76 -0.21 -10.96 -28.15
C SER A 76 -1.33 -11.56 -27.29
N THR A 77 -1.22 -12.86 -27.01
CA THR A 77 -2.07 -13.57 -26.06
C THR A 77 -1.17 -14.25 -25.03
N PHE A 78 -1.35 -13.88 -23.78
CA PHE A 78 -0.71 -14.52 -22.63
C PHE A 78 -1.69 -15.49 -22.00
N THR A 79 -1.27 -16.74 -21.80
CA THR A 79 -2.06 -17.80 -21.17
C THR A 79 -1.36 -18.27 -19.90
N VAL A 80 -1.99 -18.07 -18.77
CA VAL A 80 -1.53 -18.54 -17.45
C VAL A 80 -2.40 -19.72 -17.02
N MET A 81 -1.78 -20.82 -16.58
CA MET A 81 -2.47 -21.99 -16.05
C MET A 81 -1.96 -22.27 -14.64
N ILE A 82 -2.86 -22.26 -13.66
CA ILE A 82 -2.52 -22.46 -12.24
C ILE A 82 -3.36 -23.61 -11.69
N PRO A 83 -2.75 -24.64 -11.05
CA PRO A 83 -3.50 -25.70 -10.38
C PRO A 83 -4.22 -25.13 -9.16
N GLN A 84 -5.50 -25.46 -9.02
CA GLN A 84 -6.34 -25.03 -7.91
C GLN A 84 -7.02 -26.22 -7.24
N LYS A 85 -7.09 -26.20 -5.91
CA LYS A 85 -7.86 -27.16 -5.14
C LYS A 85 -9.33 -26.72 -5.12
N MET A 86 -10.24 -27.59 -5.49
CA MET A 86 -11.67 -27.30 -5.39
C MET A 86 -12.14 -27.40 -3.95
N THR A 87 -12.89 -26.40 -3.51
CA THR A 87 -13.56 -26.38 -2.19
C THR A 87 -15.01 -26.85 -2.27
N SER A 88 -15.66 -26.72 -3.44
CA SER A 88 -17.01 -27.20 -3.72
C SER A 88 -17.15 -27.56 -5.20
N PHE A 89 -18.05 -28.51 -5.50
CA PHE A 89 -18.44 -28.90 -6.87
C PHE A 89 -19.72 -28.19 -7.33
N GLU A 90 -20.35 -27.41 -6.45
CA GLU A 90 -21.57 -26.68 -6.81
C GLU A 90 -21.24 -25.48 -7.71
N PRO A 91 -21.93 -25.32 -8.84
CA PRO A 91 -21.74 -24.15 -9.70
C PRO A 91 -22.18 -22.88 -8.97
N ILE A 92 -21.39 -21.80 -9.10
CA ILE A 92 -21.73 -20.48 -8.52
C ILE A 92 -22.91 -19.79 -9.22
N GLY A 93 -23.49 -20.40 -10.25
CA GLY A 93 -24.61 -19.83 -11.04
C GLY A 93 -24.13 -18.86 -12.12
N VAL A 94 -25.00 -17.95 -12.52
CA VAL A 94 -24.66 -16.89 -13.50
C VAL A 94 -23.82 -15.84 -12.81
N PHE A 95 -22.59 -15.65 -13.30
CA PHE A 95 -21.71 -14.61 -12.80
C PHE A 95 -22.11 -13.26 -13.43
N GLU A 96 -22.68 -12.36 -12.64
CA GLU A 96 -22.95 -10.99 -13.04
C GLU A 96 -21.88 -10.07 -12.45
N PRO A 97 -20.97 -9.51 -13.29
CA PRO A 97 -19.84 -8.70 -12.81
C PRO A 97 -20.26 -7.46 -12.01
N GLU A 98 -21.45 -6.93 -12.29
CA GLU A 98 -21.98 -5.74 -11.61
C GLU A 98 -22.52 -6.05 -10.20
N SER A 99 -23.03 -7.25 -9.96
CA SER A 99 -23.53 -7.64 -8.65
C SER A 99 -22.42 -7.84 -7.62
N HIS A 100 -21.20 -8.23 -8.06
CA HIS A 100 -20.05 -8.37 -7.16
C HIS A 100 -19.35 -7.04 -6.84
N ARG A 101 -19.41 -6.04 -7.73
CA ARG A 101 -18.98 -4.68 -7.37
C ARG A 101 -19.88 -4.05 -6.30
N ASN A 102 -21.18 -4.29 -6.39
CA ASN A 102 -22.12 -3.81 -5.38
C ASN A 102 -22.08 -4.64 -4.08
N SER A 103 -21.76 -5.94 -4.13
CA SER A 103 -21.66 -6.77 -2.92
C SER A 103 -20.38 -6.55 -2.12
N ILE A 104 -19.31 -6.04 -2.72
CA ILE A 104 -18.13 -5.57 -1.97
C ILE A 104 -18.44 -4.21 -1.32
N ASN A 105 -19.30 -3.38 -1.94
CA ASN A 105 -19.76 -2.12 -1.35
C ASN A 105 -20.97 -2.26 -0.41
N ASP A 106 -21.77 -3.34 -0.53
CA ASP A 106 -23.05 -3.48 0.20
C ASP A 106 -23.00 -4.47 1.38
N GLN A 107 -21.90 -5.20 1.62
CA GLN A 107 -21.78 -6.10 2.78
C GLN A 107 -20.95 -5.55 3.95
N SER A 108 -20.41 -4.37 3.84
CA SER A 108 -20.09 -3.59 5.03
C SER A 108 -21.29 -2.68 5.31
N ALA A 109 -22.27 -3.17 6.04
CA ALA A 109 -23.02 -2.32 6.96
C ALA A 109 -21.92 -1.71 7.85
N HIS A 110 -21.41 -0.55 7.44
CA HIS A 110 -20.50 0.25 8.27
C HIS A 110 -21.25 0.50 9.57
N ALA A 111 -20.92 -0.23 10.61
CA ALA A 111 -21.48 0.04 11.90
C ALA A 111 -20.96 1.43 12.28
N GLU A 112 -21.77 2.45 12.02
CA GLU A 112 -21.47 3.78 12.50
C GLU A 112 -21.52 3.73 14.02
N PHE A 113 -20.35 3.73 14.62
CA PHE A 113 -20.22 3.81 16.06
C PHE A 113 -19.45 5.06 16.45
N ILE A 114 -19.78 5.61 17.59
CA ILE A 114 -19.06 6.70 18.25
C ILE A 114 -18.35 6.15 19.47
N ALA A 115 -17.12 6.58 19.69
CA ALA A 115 -16.24 6.07 20.75
C ALA A 115 -15.47 7.21 21.45
N GLU A 116 -16.18 8.22 21.94
CA GLU A 116 -15.63 9.44 22.55
C GLU A 116 -14.76 9.16 23.78
N ASP A 117 -15.05 8.07 24.50
CA ASP A 117 -14.31 7.63 25.69
C ASP A 117 -13.12 6.76 25.37
N VAL A 118 -12.83 6.53 24.08
CA VAL A 118 -11.68 5.74 23.62
C VAL A 118 -10.49 6.64 23.37
N LYS A 119 -9.33 6.23 23.90
CA LYS A 119 -8.06 6.90 23.72
C LYS A 119 -7.06 5.98 23.02
N ILE A 120 -6.58 6.38 21.85
CA ILE A 120 -5.62 5.63 21.02
C ILE A 120 -4.29 6.38 20.96
N LEU A 121 -3.18 5.65 20.98
CA LEU A 121 -1.86 6.17 20.66
C LEU A 121 -1.45 5.69 19.27
N ALA A 122 -1.03 6.62 18.40
CA ALA A 122 -0.41 6.31 17.12
C ALA A 122 1.07 6.69 17.13
N VAL A 123 1.90 5.78 16.64
CA VAL A 123 3.36 5.94 16.59
C VAL A 123 3.81 5.69 15.16
N ASP A 124 4.35 6.73 14.51
CA ASP A 124 4.82 6.67 13.12
C ASP A 124 5.82 7.82 12.92
N ASP A 125 6.95 7.59 12.27
CA ASP A 125 7.98 8.63 12.05
C ASP A 125 7.61 9.58 10.89
N VAL A 126 6.55 9.26 10.13
CA VAL A 126 6.02 10.06 9.03
C VAL A 126 4.77 10.81 9.50
N GLU A 127 4.87 12.11 9.67
CA GLU A 127 3.76 12.97 10.16
C GLU A 127 2.49 12.79 9.34
N MET A 128 2.60 12.66 7.99
CA MET A 128 1.48 12.45 7.10
C MET A 128 0.66 11.19 7.46
N ASN A 129 1.31 10.08 7.83
CA ASN A 129 0.61 8.85 8.24
C ASN A 129 -0.23 9.10 9.49
N LEU A 130 0.28 9.90 10.44
CA LEU A 130 -0.44 10.29 11.65
C LEU A 130 -1.64 11.19 11.34
N VAL A 131 -1.50 12.12 10.38
CA VAL A 131 -2.59 13.01 9.91
C VAL A 131 -3.70 12.18 9.27
N VAL A 132 -3.37 11.22 8.40
CA VAL A 132 -4.35 10.32 7.78
C VAL A 132 -5.09 9.51 8.83
N LEU A 133 -4.37 8.87 9.73
CA LEU A 133 -5.00 8.07 10.78
C LEU A 133 -5.90 8.93 11.68
N LYS A 134 -5.48 10.15 12.01
CA LYS A 134 -6.29 11.13 12.74
C LYS A 134 -7.57 11.49 11.99
N HIS A 135 -7.47 11.71 10.67
CA HIS A 135 -8.64 12.01 9.85
C HIS A 135 -9.62 10.83 9.81
N LEU A 136 -9.13 9.61 9.58
CA LEU A 136 -9.95 8.40 9.54
C LEU A 136 -10.64 8.12 10.89
N LEU A 137 -9.97 8.40 12.01
CA LEU A 137 -10.53 8.19 13.36
C LEU A 137 -11.49 9.30 13.80
N LYS A 138 -11.46 10.47 13.15
CA LYS A 138 -12.29 11.64 13.52
C LYS A 138 -13.78 11.35 13.47
N LYS A 139 -14.25 10.57 12.48
CA LYS A 139 -15.65 10.21 12.34
C LYS A 139 -16.20 9.41 13.52
N TYR A 140 -15.32 8.67 14.23
CA TYR A 140 -15.67 7.89 15.41
C TYR A 140 -15.56 8.68 16.72
N GLN A 141 -15.15 9.95 16.65
CA GLN A 141 -14.89 10.84 17.80
C GLN A 141 -13.85 10.27 18.80
N ILE A 142 -12.94 9.41 18.32
CA ILE A 142 -11.88 8.81 19.10
C ILE A 142 -10.81 9.85 19.44
N GLN A 143 -10.33 9.84 20.68
CA GLN A 143 -9.21 10.67 21.13
C GLN A 143 -7.91 10.03 20.66
N LEU A 144 -7.19 10.71 19.74
CA LEU A 144 -5.91 10.23 19.22
C LEU A 144 -4.76 11.12 19.73
N ASP A 145 -3.84 10.48 20.44
CA ASP A 145 -2.49 11.01 20.68
C ASP A 145 -1.55 10.45 19.62
N SER A 146 -0.57 11.25 19.18
CA SER A 146 0.41 10.83 18.20
C SER A 146 1.83 11.18 18.66
N VAL A 147 2.80 10.32 18.33
CA VAL A 147 4.22 10.53 18.56
C VAL A 147 5.03 9.98 17.37
N MET A 148 6.20 10.56 17.12
CA MET A 148 6.99 10.30 15.91
C MET A 148 8.19 9.37 16.14
N SER A 149 8.27 8.65 17.28
CA SER A 149 9.36 7.71 17.53
C SER A 149 9.01 6.69 18.60
N GLY A 150 9.68 5.53 18.57
CA GLY A 150 9.57 4.51 19.61
C GLY A 150 9.94 5.02 20.99
N ALA A 151 10.98 5.87 21.11
CA ALA A 151 11.40 6.47 22.36
C ALA A 151 10.30 7.38 22.94
N ALA A 152 9.69 8.23 22.12
CA ALA A 152 8.57 9.08 22.53
C ALA A 152 7.33 8.26 22.93
N CYS A 153 7.09 7.14 22.25
CA CYS A 153 6.04 6.16 22.62
C CYS A 153 6.26 5.65 24.04
N LEU A 154 7.48 5.15 24.35
CA LEU A 154 7.82 4.60 25.65
C LEU A 154 7.68 5.62 26.78
N GLU A 155 7.98 6.90 26.55
CA GLU A 155 7.76 7.96 27.53
C GLU A 155 6.27 8.31 27.72
N LYS A 156 5.50 8.29 26.63
CA LYS A 156 4.07 8.62 26.64
C LYS A 156 3.25 7.57 27.41
N ILE A 157 3.50 6.29 27.17
CA ILE A 157 2.79 5.17 27.81
C ILE A 157 3.06 5.02 29.33
N LYS A 158 4.15 5.64 29.85
CA LYS A 158 4.39 5.71 31.30
C LYS A 158 3.44 6.65 32.03
N ARG A 159 2.91 7.64 31.33
CA ARG A 159 2.13 8.74 31.92
C ARG A 159 0.64 8.60 31.65
N GLU A 160 0.26 7.97 30.56
CA GLU A 160 -1.11 7.91 30.09
C GLU A 160 -1.50 6.48 29.71
N LYS A 161 -2.77 6.15 29.98
CA LYS A 161 -3.35 4.85 29.60
C LYS A 161 -4.10 5.00 28.29
N TYR A 162 -3.95 4.02 27.41
CA TYR A 162 -4.63 3.92 26.12
C TYR A 162 -5.52 2.69 26.06
N ASP A 163 -6.45 2.67 25.12
CA ASP A 163 -7.31 1.52 24.83
C ASP A 163 -6.76 0.67 23.69
N LEU A 164 -5.92 1.29 22.82
CA LEU A 164 -5.26 0.65 21.69
C LEU A 164 -4.01 1.46 21.29
N ILE A 165 -2.99 0.79 20.78
CA ILE A 165 -1.77 1.43 20.26
C ILE A 165 -1.56 0.97 18.82
N PHE A 166 -1.46 1.92 17.88
CA PHE A 166 -0.94 1.70 16.54
C PHE A 166 0.56 1.99 16.53
N LEU A 167 1.37 1.04 16.06
CA LEU A 167 2.83 1.13 16.12
C LEU A 167 3.43 0.83 14.74
N ASP A 168 4.10 1.80 14.15
CA ASP A 168 4.79 1.59 12.89
C ASP A 168 5.94 0.60 13.02
N HIS A 169 6.09 -0.25 12.01
CA HIS A 169 7.16 -1.26 11.97
C HIS A 169 8.53 -0.62 11.78
N MET A 170 8.67 0.28 10.80
CA MET A 170 9.96 0.83 10.39
C MET A 170 10.12 2.27 10.83
N MET A 171 10.81 2.47 11.95
CA MET A 171 11.15 3.80 12.47
C MET A 171 12.65 3.90 12.72
N PRO A 172 13.23 5.13 12.60
CA PRO A 172 14.64 5.37 12.96
C PRO A 172 14.93 5.05 14.43
N GLU A 173 16.18 4.68 14.72
CA GLU A 173 16.75 4.44 16.05
C GLU A 173 16.12 3.26 16.81
N LEU A 174 14.81 3.26 17.00
CA LEU A 174 14.06 2.22 17.71
C LEU A 174 12.85 1.81 16.88
N ASP A 175 12.93 0.64 16.25
CA ASP A 175 11.85 0.11 15.40
C ASP A 175 10.63 -0.34 16.23
N GLY A 176 9.52 -0.65 15.52
CA GLY A 176 8.27 -1.06 16.18
C GLY A 176 8.40 -2.35 16.97
N ILE A 177 9.18 -3.31 16.49
CA ILE A 177 9.36 -4.59 17.17
C ILE A 177 10.17 -4.38 18.47
N GLU A 178 11.21 -3.59 18.42
CA GLU A 178 12.03 -3.26 19.58
C GLU A 178 11.24 -2.43 20.61
N THR A 179 10.48 -1.44 20.12
CA THR A 179 9.58 -0.62 20.95
C THR A 179 8.58 -1.49 21.71
N PHE A 180 7.93 -2.43 20.99
CA PHE A 180 6.99 -3.36 21.58
C PHE A 180 7.64 -4.29 22.63
N LYS A 181 8.82 -4.84 22.34
CA LYS A 181 9.57 -5.66 23.29
C LYS A 181 9.92 -4.91 24.57
N LEU A 182 10.25 -3.61 24.47
CA LEU A 182 10.51 -2.78 25.64
C LEU A 182 9.25 -2.50 26.44
N LEU A 183 8.10 -2.25 25.78
CA LEU A 183 6.80 -2.10 26.42
C LEU A 183 6.45 -3.37 27.20
N GLN A 184 6.63 -4.55 26.61
CA GLN A 184 6.30 -5.84 27.22
C GLN A 184 7.24 -6.26 28.38
N LYS A 185 8.42 -5.64 28.50
CA LYS A 185 9.33 -5.89 29.65
C LYS A 185 8.83 -5.29 30.96
N ASP A 186 8.12 -4.18 30.88
CA ASP A 186 7.64 -3.47 32.08
C ASP A 186 6.20 -3.87 32.43
N LYS A 187 6.06 -4.94 33.19
CA LYS A 187 4.76 -5.45 33.67
C LYS A 187 3.99 -4.47 34.55
N GLN A 188 4.64 -3.42 35.08
CA GLN A 188 3.99 -2.38 35.86
C GLN A 188 3.49 -1.22 35.01
N ASN A 189 3.80 -1.22 33.74
CA ASN A 189 3.31 -0.21 32.79
C ASN A 189 1.79 -0.25 32.68
N LEU A 190 1.14 0.90 32.73
CA LEU A 190 -0.32 1.03 32.61
C LEU A 190 -0.87 0.42 31.31
N ASN A 191 -0.03 0.30 30.30
CA ASN A 191 -0.38 -0.17 28.94
C ASN A 191 0.15 -1.59 28.64
N TYR A 192 0.57 -2.37 29.65
CA TYR A 192 1.12 -3.71 29.44
C TYR A 192 0.15 -4.65 28.71
N ASP A 193 -1.14 -4.60 29.07
CA ASP A 193 -2.20 -5.47 28.49
C ASP A 193 -2.99 -4.78 27.36
N VAL A 194 -2.56 -3.60 26.91
CA VAL A 194 -3.25 -2.86 25.84
C VAL A 194 -2.95 -3.51 24.49
N PRO A 195 -3.97 -3.74 23.63
CA PRO A 195 -3.73 -4.27 22.29
C PRO A 195 -2.83 -3.33 21.48
N VAL A 196 -1.77 -3.91 20.90
CA VAL A 196 -0.84 -3.22 20.02
C VAL A 196 -0.99 -3.78 18.61
N ILE A 197 -1.31 -2.90 17.66
CA ILE A 197 -1.51 -3.20 16.26
C ILE A 197 -0.30 -2.69 15.47
N MET A 198 0.37 -3.59 14.75
CA MET A 198 1.49 -3.22 13.89
C MET A 198 1.00 -2.52 12.63
N LEU A 199 1.52 -1.34 12.30
CA LEU A 199 1.36 -0.72 10.99
C LEU A 199 2.50 -1.18 10.08
N THR A 200 2.19 -1.76 8.91
CA THR A 200 3.22 -2.31 8.03
C THR A 200 2.98 -1.98 6.56
N ALA A 201 4.02 -1.62 5.83
CA ALA A 201 3.95 -1.41 4.38
C ALA A 201 4.00 -2.74 3.59
N ASN A 202 4.18 -3.87 4.25
CA ASN A 202 4.34 -5.18 3.63
C ASN A 202 3.36 -6.19 4.24
N ALA A 203 2.17 -6.32 3.62
CA ALA A 203 1.26 -7.43 3.88
C ALA A 203 1.70 -8.69 3.10
N ILE A 204 2.98 -9.10 3.21
CA ILE A 204 3.45 -10.35 2.59
C ILE A 204 2.83 -11.52 3.34
N VAL A 205 2.20 -12.43 2.60
CA VAL A 205 1.66 -13.68 3.12
C VAL A 205 2.73 -14.40 3.96
N GLY A 206 2.45 -14.57 5.26
CA GLY A 206 3.36 -15.19 6.23
C GLY A 206 3.96 -14.24 7.27
N MET A 207 4.02 -12.93 7.04
CA MET A 207 4.46 -11.97 8.07
C MET A 207 3.41 -11.78 9.17
N GLU A 208 2.13 -11.97 8.85
CA GLU A 208 1.01 -11.99 9.83
C GLU A 208 1.28 -12.93 11.00
N LYS A 209 1.65 -14.18 10.69
CA LYS A 209 1.97 -15.17 11.72
C LYS A 209 3.11 -14.71 12.61
N LYS A 210 4.12 -14.09 12.02
CA LYS A 210 5.28 -13.61 12.76
C LYS A 210 4.92 -12.49 13.73
N TYR A 211 4.08 -11.51 13.34
CA TYR A 211 3.65 -10.46 14.26
C TYR A 211 2.83 -11.03 15.43
N LEU A 212 1.93 -11.97 15.16
CA LEU A 212 1.17 -12.64 16.22
C LEU A 212 2.07 -13.51 17.12
N GLU A 213 3.06 -14.21 16.57
CA GLU A 213 4.07 -14.96 17.32
C GLU A 213 4.96 -14.05 18.16
N ASP A 214 5.28 -12.84 17.67
CA ASP A 214 6.02 -11.81 18.41
C ASP A 214 5.18 -11.16 19.52
N GLY A 215 3.86 -11.44 19.58
CA GLY A 215 2.94 -11.01 20.63
C GLY A 215 2.08 -9.80 20.31
N PHE A 216 2.13 -9.27 19.09
CA PHE A 216 1.21 -8.21 18.65
C PHE A 216 -0.22 -8.73 18.61
N SER A 217 -1.19 -7.86 18.89
CA SER A 217 -2.61 -8.22 18.88
C SER A 217 -3.16 -8.34 17.45
N GLY A 218 -2.58 -7.62 16.50
CA GLY A 218 -2.95 -7.63 15.09
C GLY A 218 -1.98 -6.79 14.27
N TYR A 219 -2.31 -6.63 13.00
CA TYR A 219 -1.57 -5.76 12.08
C TYR A 219 -2.56 -5.02 11.17
N LEU A 220 -2.09 -3.94 10.56
CA LEU A 220 -2.83 -3.12 9.61
C LEU A 220 -1.88 -2.71 8.48
N SER A 221 -2.29 -2.94 7.23
CA SER A 221 -1.47 -2.60 6.07
C SER A 221 -1.43 -1.09 5.82
N LYS A 222 -0.31 -0.58 5.36
CA LYS A 222 -0.18 0.78 4.83
C LYS A 222 -0.23 0.73 3.30
N PRO A 223 -1.03 1.55 2.64
CA PRO A 223 -1.90 2.60 3.18
C PRO A 223 -3.14 2.02 3.89
N VAL A 224 -3.55 2.66 4.99
CA VAL A 224 -4.66 2.20 5.84
C VAL A 224 -5.99 2.29 5.08
N LEU A 225 -6.68 1.16 4.99
CA LEU A 225 -8.02 1.09 4.41
C LEU A 225 -9.09 1.23 5.50
N VAL A 226 -10.16 1.97 5.18
CA VAL A 226 -11.22 2.27 6.16
C VAL A 226 -11.85 1.00 6.74
N HIS A 227 -12.16 0.01 5.89
CA HIS A 227 -12.79 -1.23 6.36
C HIS A 227 -11.87 -2.07 7.25
N GLU A 228 -10.54 -2.14 6.96
CA GLU A 228 -9.57 -2.84 7.80
C GLU A 228 -9.42 -2.14 9.16
N LEU A 229 -9.40 -0.79 9.16
CA LEU A 229 -9.37 0.00 10.37
C LEU A 229 -10.63 -0.25 11.22
N GLU A 230 -11.82 -0.26 10.63
CA GLU A 230 -13.08 -0.55 11.31
C GLU A 230 -13.10 -1.94 11.94
N GLU A 231 -12.59 -2.95 11.24
CA GLU A 231 -12.47 -4.31 11.75
C GLU A 231 -11.56 -4.37 13.00
N ILE A 232 -10.41 -3.68 12.95
CA ILE A 232 -9.50 -3.56 14.09
C ILE A 232 -10.19 -2.87 15.27
N LEU A 233 -10.83 -1.72 15.04
CA LEU A 233 -11.51 -0.96 16.09
C LEU A 233 -12.63 -1.77 16.74
N THR A 234 -13.46 -2.45 15.96
CA THR A 234 -14.56 -3.26 16.48
C THR A 234 -14.09 -4.53 17.20
N THR A 235 -12.94 -5.09 16.81
CA THR A 235 -12.36 -6.28 17.39
C THR A 235 -11.68 -6.00 18.75
N PHE A 236 -10.89 -4.93 18.82
CA PHE A 236 -9.98 -4.70 19.94
C PHE A 236 -10.44 -3.63 20.92
N LEU A 237 -11.37 -2.74 20.53
CA LEU A 237 -11.89 -1.75 21.46
C LEU A 237 -12.94 -2.33 22.43
N PRO A 238 -12.99 -1.82 23.67
CA PRO A 238 -14.00 -2.25 24.63
C PRO A 238 -15.42 -1.97 24.12
N LYS A 239 -16.24 -3.00 23.93
CA LYS A 239 -17.63 -2.87 23.44
C LYS A 239 -18.50 -1.89 24.22
N VAL A 240 -18.22 -1.69 25.51
CA VAL A 240 -18.92 -0.74 26.38
C VAL A 240 -18.71 0.72 25.94
N LYS A 241 -17.61 0.98 25.23
CA LYS A 241 -17.25 2.32 24.73
C LYS A 241 -17.78 2.61 23.33
N LEU A 242 -18.38 1.62 22.65
CA LEU A 242 -18.91 1.76 21.30
C LEU A 242 -20.41 2.08 21.34
N LYS A 243 -20.78 3.29 20.91
CA LYS A 243 -22.18 3.74 20.81
C LYS A 243 -22.58 3.68 19.33
N ILE A 244 -23.64 2.94 19.00
CA ILE A 244 -24.17 2.85 17.64
C ILE A 244 -25.13 4.04 17.42
N GLU A 245 -24.89 4.86 16.39
CA GLU A 245 -25.78 5.93 15.93
C GLU A 245 -26.33 5.62 14.54
N GLU A 246 -27.66 5.81 14.37
CA GLU A 246 -28.30 5.86 13.05
C GLU A 246 -28.30 7.32 12.57
N LYS A 247 -27.58 7.64 11.51
CA LYS A 247 -27.57 8.97 10.89
C LYS A 247 -28.01 8.96 9.44
N GLU A 248 -28.86 9.93 9.11
CA GLU A 248 -29.23 10.28 7.73
C GLU A 248 -28.05 10.93 6.99
N GLN A 249 -27.78 10.45 5.77
CA GLN A 249 -26.80 11.03 4.84
C GLN A 249 -27.20 12.44 4.45
N LYS A 250 -26.28 13.38 4.56
CA LYS A 250 -26.35 14.68 3.87
C LYS A 250 -25.22 14.80 2.86
N ASP A 251 -25.61 14.84 1.60
CA ASP A 251 -24.77 15.16 0.46
C ASP A 251 -24.18 16.58 0.58
N ILE A 252 -22.85 16.66 0.43
CA ILE A 252 -22.17 17.89 0.05
C ILE A 252 -21.31 17.55 -1.17
N MET A 253 -21.91 17.69 -2.35
CA MET A 253 -21.18 17.77 -3.62
C MET A 253 -21.33 19.21 -4.13
N GLU A 254 -20.20 19.84 -4.42
CA GLU A 254 -19.95 20.71 -5.58
C GLU A 254 -18.73 21.61 -5.35
N GLN A 255 -17.67 21.46 -6.16
CA GLN A 255 -16.84 22.54 -6.73
C GLN A 255 -15.37 22.21 -7.11
N HIS A 256 -14.86 20.97 -6.98
CA HIS A 256 -13.44 20.71 -7.25
C HIS A 256 -13.12 19.79 -8.46
N VAL A 257 -14.06 19.58 -9.37
CA VAL A 257 -13.89 18.69 -10.54
C VAL A 257 -12.74 19.12 -11.48
N SER A 258 -12.40 20.42 -11.52
CA SER A 258 -11.36 20.95 -12.42
C SER A 258 -9.93 20.60 -12.01
N ASP A 259 -9.65 20.49 -10.72
CA ASP A 259 -8.29 20.34 -10.19
C ASP A 259 -7.81 18.88 -10.26
N LEU A 260 -8.70 17.93 -9.97
CA LEU A 260 -8.41 16.50 -10.13
C LEU A 260 -8.28 16.08 -11.60
N GLU A 261 -9.04 16.69 -12.51
CA GLU A 261 -8.87 16.48 -13.95
C GLU A 261 -7.50 16.95 -14.43
N TYR A 262 -7.02 18.09 -13.92
CA TYR A 262 -5.67 18.56 -14.22
C TYR A 262 -4.60 17.54 -13.79
N LEU A 263 -4.73 16.95 -12.61
CA LEU A 263 -3.80 15.92 -12.13
C LEU A 263 -3.83 14.67 -13.03
N LYS A 264 -5.02 14.18 -13.39
CA LYS A 264 -5.18 13.03 -14.30
C LYS A 264 -4.54 13.25 -15.67
N LEU A 265 -4.59 14.48 -16.19
CA LEU A 265 -4.00 14.83 -17.47
C LEU A 265 -2.47 14.96 -17.44
N ASN A 266 -1.89 15.38 -16.32
CA ASN A 266 -0.47 15.70 -16.20
C ASN A 266 0.35 14.66 -15.43
N ILE A 267 -0.29 13.74 -14.74
CA ILE A 267 0.30 12.55 -14.11
C ILE A 267 -0.42 11.32 -14.68
N PRO A 268 0.09 10.74 -15.79
CA PRO A 268 -0.62 9.68 -16.53
C PRO A 268 -0.98 8.45 -15.69
N ASP A 269 -0.17 8.14 -14.67
CA ASP A 269 -0.29 6.93 -13.86
C ASP A 269 -0.85 7.23 -12.46
N ILE A 270 -1.51 8.38 -12.27
CA ILE A 270 -2.16 8.68 -10.98
C ILE A 270 -3.44 7.87 -10.80
N ASP A 271 -3.51 7.10 -9.73
CA ASP A 271 -4.68 6.34 -9.32
C ASP A 271 -5.48 7.12 -8.25
N ILE A 272 -6.25 8.11 -8.72
CA ILE A 272 -7.07 8.94 -7.83
C ILE A 272 -8.16 8.10 -7.15
N ASP A 273 -8.69 7.09 -7.81
CA ASP A 273 -9.77 6.27 -7.25
C ASP A 273 -9.26 5.45 -6.05
N SER A 274 -8.05 4.89 -6.16
CA SER A 274 -7.38 4.25 -5.02
C SER A 274 -7.06 5.25 -3.91
N ALA A 275 -6.53 6.42 -4.25
CA ALA A 275 -6.22 7.47 -3.28
C ALA A 275 -7.47 7.97 -2.53
N MET A 276 -8.60 8.12 -3.21
CA MET A 276 -9.87 8.50 -2.60
C MET A 276 -10.37 7.46 -1.59
N ASN A 277 -10.13 6.17 -1.82
CA ASN A 277 -10.45 5.13 -0.83
C ASN A 277 -9.66 5.31 0.47
N HIS A 278 -8.40 5.75 0.39
CA HIS A 278 -7.59 6.08 1.58
C HIS A 278 -8.08 7.35 2.30
N CYS A 279 -8.76 8.23 1.58
CA CYS A 279 -9.34 9.47 2.11
C CYS A 279 -10.81 9.33 2.52
N ALA A 280 -11.35 8.11 2.59
CA ALA A 280 -12.76 7.84 2.86
C ALA A 280 -13.72 8.62 1.92
N GLY A 281 -13.33 8.84 0.67
CA GLY A 281 -14.07 9.61 -0.32
C GLY A 281 -14.04 11.14 -0.10
N ASN A 282 -13.22 11.65 0.82
CA ASN A 282 -13.12 13.07 1.11
C ASN A 282 -12.11 13.79 0.22
N GLU A 283 -12.57 14.44 -0.82
CA GLU A 283 -11.75 15.14 -1.80
C GLU A 283 -10.96 16.31 -1.19
N ALA A 284 -11.56 17.09 -0.30
CA ALA A 284 -10.87 18.20 0.36
C ALA A 284 -9.69 17.70 1.20
N PHE A 285 -9.84 16.56 1.85
CA PHE A 285 -8.75 15.93 2.59
C PHE A 285 -7.66 15.38 1.66
N TYR A 286 -8.04 14.82 0.51
CA TYR A 286 -7.05 14.37 -0.49
C TYR A 286 -6.21 15.55 -1.00
N ILE A 287 -6.84 16.70 -1.26
CA ILE A 287 -6.17 17.93 -1.65
C ILE A 287 -5.20 18.42 -0.55
N GLU A 288 -5.63 18.41 0.71
CA GLU A 288 -4.78 18.75 1.86
C GLU A 288 -3.52 17.86 1.89
N MET A 289 -3.69 16.55 1.71
CA MET A 289 -2.58 15.60 1.67
C MET A 289 -1.62 15.84 0.48
N LEU A 290 -2.13 16.21 -0.69
CA LEU A 290 -1.29 16.57 -1.84
C LEU A 290 -0.45 17.82 -1.53
N ASN A 291 -1.02 18.83 -0.85
CA ASN A 291 -0.28 20.02 -0.44
C ASN A 291 0.80 19.70 0.60
N GLU A 292 0.50 18.87 1.59
CA GLU A 292 1.51 18.41 2.57
C GLU A 292 2.63 17.58 1.90
N PHE A 293 2.32 16.75 0.92
CA PHE A 293 3.33 16.02 0.15
C PHE A 293 4.30 16.96 -0.57
N VAL A 294 3.80 18.06 -1.10
CA VAL A 294 4.62 19.09 -1.76
C VAL A 294 5.62 19.75 -0.81
N GLU A 295 5.25 19.92 0.47
CA GLU A 295 6.09 20.54 1.50
C GLU A 295 6.98 19.56 2.26
N ASN A 296 6.90 18.26 1.93
CA ASN A 296 7.60 17.21 2.64
C ASN A 296 9.12 17.30 2.44
N LYS A 297 9.86 17.17 3.54
CA LYS A 297 11.34 17.28 3.57
C LYS A 297 12.09 16.08 2.98
N LEU A 298 11.40 15.01 2.60
CA LEU A 298 12.03 13.84 1.97
C LEU A 298 12.75 14.21 0.67
N ILE A 299 12.27 15.24 -0.03
CA ILE A 299 12.87 15.74 -1.28
C ILE A 299 14.31 16.19 -1.12
N ASP A 300 14.67 16.71 0.07
CA ASP A 300 16.01 17.17 0.40
C ASP A 300 16.81 16.07 1.12
N LYS A 301 16.16 15.32 2.01
CA LYS A 301 16.80 14.32 2.87
C LYS A 301 17.31 13.09 2.12
N ILE A 302 16.54 12.60 1.15
CA ILE A 302 16.93 11.41 0.35
C ILE A 302 18.24 11.63 -0.42
N PRO A 303 18.46 12.77 -1.14
CA PRO A 303 19.73 13.04 -1.80
C PRO A 303 20.91 13.17 -0.83
N GLU A 304 20.74 13.83 0.31
CA GLU A 304 21.80 13.95 1.32
C GLU A 304 22.29 12.59 1.80
N LEU A 305 21.36 11.66 2.07
CA LEU A 305 21.68 10.31 2.52
C LEU A 305 22.33 9.47 1.41
N PHE A 306 21.94 9.71 0.16
CA PHE A 306 22.56 9.09 -1.00
C PHE A 306 24.02 9.54 -1.17
N GLU A 307 24.29 10.85 -1.09
CA GLU A 307 25.64 11.40 -1.23
C GLU A 307 26.59 10.89 -0.14
N CYS A 308 26.13 10.78 1.11
CA CYS A 308 26.95 10.26 2.20
C CYS A 308 26.94 8.72 2.31
N LYS A 309 26.24 8.03 1.41
CA LYS A 309 26.08 6.56 1.35
C LYS A 309 25.57 5.95 2.66
N ASN A 310 24.71 6.66 3.37
CA ASN A 310 24.06 6.14 4.57
C ASN A 310 22.85 5.24 4.18
N TRP A 311 23.15 4.03 3.69
CA TRP A 311 22.14 3.12 3.17
C TRP A 311 21.08 2.69 4.20
N PRO A 312 21.40 2.47 5.49
CA PRO A 312 20.37 2.15 6.48
C PRO A 312 19.31 3.27 6.60
N GLU A 313 19.73 4.51 6.75
CA GLU A 313 18.81 5.65 6.87
C GLU A 313 18.14 5.97 5.52
N TYR A 314 18.85 5.84 4.41
CA TYR A 314 18.30 5.95 3.06
C TYR A 314 17.13 4.97 2.86
N THR A 315 17.28 3.72 3.31
CA THR A 315 16.23 2.69 3.23
C THR A 315 14.95 3.15 3.94
N ILE A 316 15.06 3.74 5.12
CA ILE A 316 13.93 4.25 5.89
C ILE A 316 13.24 5.39 5.14
N GLN A 317 14.01 6.35 4.61
CA GLN A 317 13.43 7.50 3.92
C GLN A 317 12.74 7.13 2.59
N VAL A 318 13.31 6.22 1.81
CA VAL A 318 12.65 5.74 0.58
C VAL A 318 11.45 4.85 0.89
N HIS A 319 11.46 4.14 2.03
CA HIS A 319 10.28 3.43 2.53
C HIS A 319 9.13 4.41 2.85
N SER A 320 9.44 5.49 3.54
CA SER A 320 8.47 6.55 3.84
C SER A 320 7.92 7.18 2.56
N LEU A 321 8.79 7.48 1.58
CA LEU A 321 8.37 8.00 0.28
C LEU A 321 7.45 7.02 -0.46
N LYS A 322 7.75 5.71 -0.44
CA LYS A 322 6.89 4.67 -1.01
C LYS A 322 5.48 4.69 -0.41
N GLY A 323 5.40 4.78 0.93
CA GLY A 323 4.12 4.83 1.65
C GLY A 323 3.29 6.04 1.22
N LEU A 324 3.90 7.23 1.22
CA LEU A 324 3.26 8.49 0.80
C LEU A 324 2.80 8.44 -0.67
N ALA A 325 3.66 7.99 -1.57
CA ALA A 325 3.34 7.91 -2.99
C ALA A 325 2.15 6.98 -3.25
N ARG A 326 2.11 5.81 -2.62
CA ARG A 326 0.98 4.86 -2.74
C ARG A 326 -0.31 5.43 -2.20
N MET A 327 -0.26 6.09 -1.04
CA MET A 327 -1.41 6.71 -0.42
C MET A 327 -2.04 7.80 -1.29
N LEU A 328 -1.21 8.54 -2.03
CA LEU A 328 -1.65 9.59 -2.95
C LEU A 328 -1.97 9.10 -4.37
N GLY A 329 -1.84 7.79 -4.63
CA GLY A 329 -2.06 7.22 -5.95
C GLY A 329 -0.94 7.52 -6.97
N LEU A 330 0.25 7.96 -6.53
CA LEU A 330 1.40 8.26 -7.38
C LEU A 330 2.16 6.96 -7.69
N THR A 331 1.58 6.13 -8.56
CA THR A 331 1.99 4.75 -8.80
C THR A 331 3.46 4.62 -9.20
N THR A 332 3.89 5.34 -10.24
CA THR A 332 5.29 5.31 -10.73
C THR A 332 6.30 5.70 -9.65
N LEU A 333 6.01 6.74 -8.86
CA LEU A 333 6.90 7.16 -7.77
C LEU A 333 6.96 6.10 -6.67
N GLY A 334 5.84 5.48 -6.35
CA GLY A 334 5.75 4.39 -5.38
C GLY A 334 6.58 3.17 -5.79
N GLU A 335 6.54 2.77 -7.06
CA GLU A 335 7.32 1.67 -7.62
C GLU A 335 8.83 1.95 -7.61
N LEU A 336 9.24 3.16 -7.99
CA LEU A 336 10.64 3.58 -7.94
C LEU A 336 11.18 3.60 -6.52
N ALA A 337 10.40 4.09 -5.56
CA ALA A 337 10.77 4.09 -4.15
C ALA A 337 10.88 2.65 -3.60
N GLU A 338 9.98 1.74 -3.99
CA GLU A 338 10.05 0.33 -3.61
C GLU A 338 11.29 -0.36 -4.16
N MET A 339 11.63 -0.09 -5.43
CA MET A 339 12.85 -0.62 -6.05
C MET A 339 14.10 -0.16 -5.31
N GLN A 340 14.18 1.12 -4.96
CA GLN A 340 15.29 1.69 -4.19
C GLN A 340 15.37 1.11 -2.77
N GLN A 341 14.24 0.95 -2.11
CA GLN A 341 14.18 0.28 -0.81
C GLN A 341 14.73 -1.14 -0.88
N PHE A 342 14.27 -1.93 -1.87
CA PHE A 342 14.73 -3.31 -2.06
C PHE A 342 16.24 -3.36 -2.34
N ALA A 343 16.76 -2.50 -3.23
CA ALA A 343 18.16 -2.43 -3.57
C ALA A 343 19.03 -2.12 -2.33
N ALA A 344 18.60 -1.17 -1.51
CA ALA A 344 19.31 -0.79 -0.29
C ALA A 344 19.28 -1.90 0.78
N GLN A 345 18.15 -2.57 0.98
CA GLN A 345 18.03 -3.72 1.88
C GLN A 345 18.86 -4.92 1.45
N SER A 346 19.02 -5.11 0.13
CA SER A 346 19.77 -6.23 -0.45
C SER A 346 21.25 -5.92 -0.67
N GLY A 347 21.72 -4.71 -0.30
CA GLY A 347 23.12 -4.29 -0.50
C GLY A 347 23.53 -4.11 -1.95
N GLN A 348 22.58 -3.89 -2.87
CA GLN A 348 22.82 -3.73 -4.32
C GLN A 348 23.14 -2.26 -4.64
N GLU A 349 24.33 -1.79 -4.23
CA GLU A 349 24.73 -0.38 -4.36
C GLU A 349 24.71 0.11 -5.81
N GLU A 350 25.09 -0.73 -6.79
CA GLU A 350 25.05 -0.36 -8.21
C GLU A 350 23.64 -0.02 -8.68
N LEU A 351 22.63 -0.76 -8.22
CA LEU A 351 21.22 -0.50 -8.56
C LEU A 351 20.72 0.78 -7.89
N ILE A 352 21.14 1.04 -6.63
CA ILE A 352 20.80 2.29 -5.95
C ILE A 352 21.30 3.47 -6.78
N VAL A 353 22.57 3.44 -7.17
CA VAL A 353 23.21 4.52 -7.95
C VAL A 353 22.56 4.69 -9.33
N ASP A 354 22.24 3.58 -10.03
CA ASP A 354 21.66 3.63 -11.36
C ASP A 354 20.25 4.26 -11.38
N LYS A 355 19.47 4.07 -10.32
CA LYS A 355 18.07 4.49 -10.29
C LYS A 355 17.76 5.71 -9.41
N HIS A 356 18.72 6.18 -8.62
CA HIS A 356 18.51 7.32 -7.73
C HIS A 356 18.09 8.59 -8.48
N ASP A 357 18.80 8.92 -9.56
CA ASP A 357 18.50 10.13 -10.34
C ASP A 357 17.11 10.08 -10.95
N LEU A 358 16.67 8.90 -11.39
CA LEU A 358 15.32 8.70 -11.92
C LEU A 358 14.27 8.90 -10.83
N LEU A 359 14.46 8.30 -9.64
CA LEU A 359 13.57 8.50 -8.50
C LEU A 359 13.42 10.00 -8.18
N MET A 360 14.55 10.70 -8.03
CA MET A 360 14.53 12.13 -7.65
C MET A 360 13.94 13.02 -8.74
N LYS A 361 14.20 12.72 -10.01
CA LYS A 361 13.59 13.42 -11.13
C LYS A 361 12.07 13.25 -11.14
N THR A 362 11.60 12.01 -10.98
CA THR A 362 10.16 11.70 -10.93
C THR A 362 9.50 12.41 -9.74
N TYR A 363 10.12 12.36 -8.56
CA TYR A 363 9.60 13.02 -7.37
C TYR A 363 9.46 14.53 -7.58
N LYS A 364 10.51 15.20 -8.11
CA LYS A 364 10.46 16.65 -8.43
C LYS A 364 9.37 16.98 -9.45
N GLN A 365 9.20 16.16 -10.48
CA GLN A 365 8.15 16.34 -11.49
C GLN A 365 6.74 16.26 -10.87
N MET A 366 6.49 15.29 -9.99
CA MET A 366 5.20 15.16 -9.28
C MET A 366 4.91 16.41 -8.44
N ILE A 367 5.90 16.87 -7.66
CA ILE A 367 5.77 18.11 -6.87
C ILE A 367 5.43 19.31 -7.77
N GLU A 368 6.10 19.46 -8.91
CA GLU A 368 5.83 20.57 -9.82
C GLU A 368 4.43 20.52 -10.43
N VAL A 369 3.95 19.34 -10.80
CA VAL A 369 2.60 19.18 -11.35
C VAL A 369 1.56 19.49 -10.29
N ILE A 370 1.71 18.96 -9.06
CA ILE A 370 0.79 19.21 -7.96
C ILE A 370 0.76 20.72 -7.62
N LYS A 371 1.91 21.40 -7.53
CA LYS A 371 1.98 22.86 -7.33
C LYS A 371 1.24 23.67 -8.40
N LYS A 372 1.27 23.22 -9.66
CA LYS A 372 0.59 23.90 -10.77
C LYS A 372 -0.91 23.66 -10.78
N ALA A 373 -1.39 22.60 -10.18
CA ALA A 373 -2.82 22.32 -10.04
C ALA A 373 -3.56 23.36 -9.19
N LYS A 374 -2.85 24.22 -8.43
CA LYS A 374 -3.41 25.25 -7.53
C LYS A 374 -4.45 24.72 -6.54
N LEU A 375 -4.21 23.52 -6.06
CA LEU A 375 -5.07 22.78 -5.12
C LEU A 375 -5.27 23.53 -3.78
#